data_5f8d0e855b2951c302f0b9cbea18bac8
#
_entry.id   5f8d0e855b2951c302f0b9cbea18bac8
#
_cell.length_a   1.000
_cell.length_b   1.000
_cell.length_c   1.000
_cell.angle_alpha   90.00
_cell.angle_beta   90.00
_cell.angle_gamma   90.00
#
_symmetry.space_group_name_H-M   'P 1'
#
loop_
_entity.id
_entity.type
_entity.pdbx_description
1 polymer ?
#
loop_
_entity_poly.entity_id
_entity_poly.type
_entity_poly.pdbx_seq_one_letter_code
_entity_poly.pdbx_strand_id
1 'polypeptide(L)' 'MSEFIKSQRELRNNLITQVREVIDFAEAEGRGLDGAELSKINAIEADIAKADETLTVATR' A
#
# COMPACT_ATOMS: atom_id res chain seq x y z
N MET A 1 20.88 4.30 -10.62
CA MET A 1 19.46 4.48 -10.26
C MET A 1 19.34 5.53 -9.16
N SER A 2 18.36 6.37 -9.23
CA SER A 2 18.14 7.42 -8.25
C SER A 2 17.74 6.84 -6.90
N GLU A 3 18.35 7.34 -5.81
CA GLU A 3 17.94 6.97 -4.45
C GLU A 3 16.48 7.35 -4.17
N PHE A 4 16.03 8.45 -4.74
CA PHE A 4 14.64 8.88 -4.62
C PHE A 4 13.69 7.84 -5.22
N ILE A 5 13.96 7.38 -6.44
CA ILE A 5 13.13 6.36 -7.11
C ILE A 5 13.14 5.07 -6.30
N LYS A 6 14.30 4.66 -5.82
CA LYS A 6 14.45 3.47 -4.99
C LYS A 6 13.61 3.58 -3.72
N SER A 7 13.69 4.72 -3.02
CA SER A 7 12.93 4.98 -1.81
C SER A 7 11.41 4.91 -2.06
N GLN A 8 10.95 5.48 -3.17
CA GLN A 8 9.54 5.47 -3.51
C GLN A 8 9.04 4.07 -3.83
N ARG A 9 9.86 3.24 -4.48
CA ARG A 9 9.51 1.84 -4.73
C ARG A 9 9.43 1.04 -3.44
N GLU A 10 10.36 1.26 -2.52
CA GLU A 10 10.35 0.60 -1.22
C GLU A 10 9.12 1.00 -0.41
N LEU A 11 8.78 2.29 -0.41
CA LEU A 11 7.58 2.79 0.24
C LEU A 11 6.34 2.12 -0.32
N ARG A 12 6.21 2.08 -1.65
CA ARG A 12 5.09 1.44 -2.32
C ARG A 12 4.96 -0.03 -1.92
N ASN A 13 6.09 -0.75 -1.93
CA ASN A 13 6.10 -2.17 -1.58
C ASN A 13 5.70 -2.39 -0.12
N ASN A 14 6.17 -1.54 0.79
CA ASN A 14 5.81 -1.62 2.21
C ASN A 14 4.32 -1.36 2.42
N LEU A 15 3.74 -0.40 1.70
CA LEU A 15 2.32 -0.09 1.77
C LEU A 15 1.47 -1.27 1.27
N ILE A 16 1.89 -1.90 0.17
CA ILE A 16 1.21 -3.08 -0.37
C ILE A 16 1.25 -4.23 0.65
N THR A 17 2.40 -4.43 1.30
CA THR A 17 2.55 -5.45 2.35
C THR A 17 1.59 -5.18 3.52
N GLN A 18 1.42 -3.92 3.92
CA GLN A 18 0.50 -3.56 4.99
C GLN A 18 -0.96 -3.89 4.63
N VAL A 19 -1.36 -3.64 3.39
CA VAL A 19 -2.72 -4.02 2.93
C VAL A 19 -2.88 -5.53 3.01
N ARG A 20 -1.89 -6.28 2.53
CA ARG A 20 -1.94 -7.75 2.55
C ARG A 20 -2.04 -8.29 3.97
N GLU A 21 -1.30 -7.71 4.90
CA GLU A 21 -1.34 -8.15 6.30
C GLU A 21 -2.74 -7.99 6.90
N VAL A 22 -3.43 -6.89 6.60
CA VAL A 22 -4.80 -6.66 7.07
C VAL A 22 -5.75 -7.72 6.49
N ILE A 23 -5.63 -8.00 5.20
CA ILE A 23 -6.46 -8.99 4.51
C ILE A 23 -6.18 -10.40 5.06
N ASP A 24 -4.92 -10.75 5.23
CA ASP A 24 -4.52 -12.07 5.73
C ASP A 24 -5.03 -12.31 7.14
N PHE A 25 -5.04 -11.28 7.98
CA PHE A 25 -5.57 -11.36 9.34
C PHE A 25 -7.07 -11.70 9.32
N ALA A 26 -7.84 -10.99 8.51
CA ALA A 26 -9.29 -11.26 8.40
C ALA A 26 -9.54 -12.65 7.82
N GLU A 27 -8.77 -13.05 6.80
CA GLU A 27 -8.89 -14.36 6.19
C GLU A 27 -8.61 -15.47 7.20
N ALA A 28 -7.57 -15.32 8.03
CA ALA A 28 -7.21 -16.29 9.05
C ALA A 28 -8.33 -16.46 10.08
N GLU A 29 -9.12 -15.40 10.33
CA GLU A 29 -10.27 -15.44 11.21
C GLU A 29 -11.55 -15.93 10.51
N GLY A 30 -11.49 -16.19 9.23
CA GLY A 30 -12.63 -16.69 8.45
C GLY A 30 -13.75 -15.67 8.29
N ARG A 31 -13.43 -14.39 8.23
CA ARG A 31 -14.42 -13.31 8.14
C ARG A 31 -14.03 -12.29 7.07
N GLY A 32 -15.01 -11.44 6.70
CA GLY A 32 -14.72 -10.29 5.86
C GLY A 32 -14.02 -9.18 6.64
N LEU A 33 -13.63 -8.13 5.93
CA LEU A 33 -13.03 -6.95 6.54
C LEU A 33 -14.09 -6.15 7.29
N ASP A 34 -13.77 -5.68 8.48
CA ASP A 34 -14.65 -4.78 9.22
C ASP A 34 -14.46 -3.32 8.76
N GLY A 35 -15.28 -2.40 9.31
CA GLY A 35 -15.24 -1.00 8.89
C GLY A 35 -13.91 -0.31 9.18
N ALA A 36 -13.28 -0.62 10.31
CA ALA A 36 -11.98 -0.05 10.66
C ALA A 36 -10.89 -0.53 9.71
N GLU A 37 -10.93 -1.82 9.35
CA GLU A 37 -9.98 -2.39 8.40
C GLU A 37 -10.16 -1.82 7.00
N LEU A 38 -11.39 -1.65 6.54
CA LEU A 38 -11.68 -1.03 5.26
C LEU A 38 -11.18 0.41 5.20
N SER A 39 -11.39 1.18 6.27
CA SER A 39 -10.90 2.56 6.35
C SER A 39 -9.38 2.60 6.30
N LYS A 40 -8.71 1.70 7.01
CA LYS A 40 -7.25 1.60 7.01
C LYS A 40 -6.72 1.26 5.63
N ILE A 41 -7.31 0.28 4.96
CA ILE A 41 -6.92 -0.12 3.60
C ILE A 41 -7.12 1.02 2.63
N ASN A 42 -8.26 1.72 2.70
CA ASN A 42 -8.53 2.85 1.82
C ASN A 42 -7.47 3.96 1.97
N ALA A 43 -7.06 4.26 3.21
CA ALA A 43 -6.02 5.25 3.47
C ALA A 43 -4.67 4.81 2.89
N ILE A 44 -4.31 3.54 3.07
CA ILE A 44 -3.06 2.98 2.54
C ILE A 44 -3.09 2.99 1.01
N GLU A 45 -4.22 2.63 0.40
CA GLU A 45 -4.36 2.65 -1.06
C GLU A 45 -4.22 4.04 -1.64
N ALA A 46 -4.68 5.08 -0.93
CA ALA A 46 -4.46 6.46 -1.35
C ALA A 46 -2.96 6.80 -1.36
N ASP A 47 -2.22 6.31 -0.38
CA ASP A 47 -0.77 6.52 -0.31
C ASP A 47 -0.04 5.73 -1.40
N ILE A 48 -0.50 4.52 -1.71
CA ILE A 48 0.04 3.73 -2.83
C ILE A 48 -0.15 4.49 -4.14
N ALA A 49 -1.32 5.06 -4.36
CA ALA A 49 -1.62 5.84 -5.57
C ALA A 49 -0.68 7.04 -5.70
N LYS A 50 -0.37 7.72 -4.60
CA LYS A 50 0.59 8.83 -4.59
C LYS A 50 2.00 8.36 -4.94
N ALA A 51 2.43 7.24 -4.39
CA ALA A 51 3.75 6.67 -4.70
C ALA A 51 3.83 6.27 -6.18
N ASP A 52 2.77 5.65 -6.71
CA ASP A 52 2.70 5.27 -8.12
C ASP A 52 2.77 6.48 -9.03
N GLU A 53 2.04 7.55 -8.71
CA GLU A 53 2.06 8.78 -9.48
C GLU A 53 3.45 9.42 -9.44
N THR A 54 4.07 9.46 -8.27
CA THR A 54 5.43 9.97 -8.10
C THR A 54 6.42 9.20 -8.96
N LEU A 55 6.33 7.86 -8.93
CA LEU A 55 7.20 7.01 -9.73
C LEU A 55 7.00 7.24 -11.23
N THR A 56 5.75 7.37 -11.66
CA THR A 56 5.43 7.62 -13.07
C THR A 56 6.06 8.93 -13.53
N VAL A 57 5.94 9.99 -12.75
CA VAL A 57 6.52 11.29 -13.07
C VAL A 57 8.06 11.24 -13.04
N ALA A 58 8.62 10.62 -12.02
CA ALA A 58 10.07 10.57 -11.81
C ALA A 58 10.80 9.71 -12.87
N THR A 59 10.08 8.79 -13.51
CA THR A 59 10.67 7.88 -14.51
C THR A 59 10.34 8.26 -15.95
N ARG A 60 9.77 9.42 -16.19
CA ARG A 60 9.49 9.93 -17.53
C ARG A 60 10.76 10.27 -18.30
#